data_fd8ae2176ebd180a5a172dd4af7e8b12
#
_entry.id   fd8ae2176ebd180a5a172dd4af7e8b12
#
_cell.length_a   1.000
_cell.length_b   1.000
_cell.length_c   1.000
_cell.angle_alpha   90.00
_cell.angle_beta   90.00
_cell.angle_gamma   90.00
#
_symmetry.space_group_name_H-M   'P 1'
#
loop_
_entity.id
_entity.type
_entity.pdbx_description
1 polymer ?
#
loop_
_entity_poly.entity_id
_entity_poly.type
_entity_poly.pdbx_seq_one_letter_code
_entity_poly.pdbx_strand_id
1 'polypeptide(L)'
;FSEYLDFRSIDAVAAEGLGERVELVSKTGDRLNSNTVLEQYITYGGMPFLAHDEPRRELCRDYIRSLYQTIVARDILSRATRRGRGAITKRDVLERLCAYLADNISNQTSVNKIVGTLNESAGGKTNASTVSAYIDALEETYLFTKVKRYDIKGRELLKTGGKYYIADTGIRSYLDGYRGSDSGRMLENVIYNQLVFEGYEVFCGHLRAGEIDFVAIGEGSDRKYIQVTERIDAEATRERELRPLKLSTLGKIPDSYEKILIVRLSLIHI
;
A
#
# COMPACT_ATOMS: atom_id res chain seq x y z
N PHE A 1 -9.24 1.59 5.41
CA PHE A 1 -10.53 1.32 4.73
C PHE A 1 -11.71 1.41 5.69
N SER A 2 -11.56 0.98 6.94
CA SER A 2 -12.61 1.10 7.99
C SER A 2 -13.06 2.55 8.19
N GLU A 3 -12.16 3.51 8.32
CA GLU A 3 -12.52 4.93 8.43
C GLU A 3 -13.32 5.43 7.22
N TYR A 4 -13.01 4.96 6.01
CA TYR A 4 -13.79 5.30 4.82
C TYR A 4 -15.22 4.77 4.90
N LEU A 5 -15.41 3.56 5.41
CA LEU A 5 -16.75 3.01 5.65
C LEU A 5 -17.50 3.86 6.68
N ASP A 6 -16.85 4.25 7.79
CA ASP A 6 -17.42 5.10 8.83
C ASP A 6 -17.86 6.45 8.27
N PHE A 7 -17.01 7.14 7.50
CA PHE A 7 -17.36 8.41 6.85
C PHE A 7 -18.56 8.28 5.90
N ARG A 8 -18.66 7.15 5.20
CA ARG A 8 -19.81 6.86 4.33
C ARG A 8 -21.02 6.31 5.08
N SER A 9 -20.88 6.10 6.38
CA SER A 9 -21.90 5.47 7.21
C SER A 9 -22.34 4.12 6.69
N ILE A 10 -21.37 3.31 6.38
CA ILE A 10 -21.51 1.93 5.93
C ILE A 10 -21.07 1.03 7.08
N ASP A 11 -21.95 0.19 7.56
CA ASP A 11 -21.67 -0.79 8.61
C ASP A 11 -21.17 -2.11 7.99
N ALA A 12 -20.14 -2.67 8.60
CA ALA A 12 -19.64 -4.00 8.29
C ALA A 12 -20.26 -4.99 9.28
N VAL A 13 -21.19 -5.81 8.83
CA VAL A 13 -21.91 -6.76 9.67
C VAL A 13 -21.53 -8.20 9.31
N ALA A 14 -21.44 -9.08 10.32
CA ALA A 14 -21.20 -10.49 10.07
C ALA A 14 -22.39 -11.08 9.30
N ALA A 15 -22.12 -11.76 8.19
CA ALA A 15 -23.15 -12.46 7.43
C ALA A 15 -23.54 -13.77 8.14
N GLU A 16 -24.83 -14.09 8.13
CA GLU A 16 -25.30 -15.38 8.61
C GLU A 16 -24.81 -16.50 7.68
N GLY A 17 -24.04 -17.45 8.21
CA GLY A 17 -23.57 -18.61 7.45
C GLY A 17 -22.26 -19.23 7.95
N LEU A 18 -21.79 -20.27 7.28
CA LEU A 18 -20.52 -20.93 7.55
C LEU A 18 -19.36 -20.06 6.99
N GLY A 19 -18.57 -19.46 7.88
CA GLY A 19 -17.37 -18.67 7.57
C GLY A 19 -17.54 -17.20 7.97
N GLU A 20 -16.41 -16.55 8.20
CA GLU A 20 -16.34 -15.09 8.52
C GLU A 20 -16.57 -14.25 7.25
N ARG A 21 -17.82 -14.20 6.80
CA ARG A 21 -18.21 -13.28 5.74
C ARG A 21 -18.75 -12.00 6.33
N VAL A 22 -18.34 -10.88 5.77
CA VAL A 22 -18.79 -9.55 6.14
C VAL A 22 -19.66 -9.00 5.00
N GLU A 23 -20.84 -8.54 5.36
CA GLU A 23 -21.72 -7.78 4.46
C GLU A 23 -21.62 -6.30 4.79
N LEU A 24 -21.62 -5.46 3.75
CA LEU A 24 -21.67 -4.02 3.91
C LEU A 24 -23.11 -3.55 3.80
N VAL A 25 -23.54 -2.77 4.79
CA VAL A 25 -24.93 -2.29 4.90
C VAL A 25 -24.93 -0.76 5.04
N SER A 26 -25.74 -0.08 4.25
CA SER A 26 -25.92 1.38 4.36
C SER A 26 -26.74 1.75 5.60
N LYS A 27 -26.72 3.03 6.00
CA LYS A 27 -27.60 3.56 7.05
C LYS A 27 -29.09 3.29 6.83
N THR A 28 -29.52 3.14 5.59
CA THR A 28 -30.90 2.83 5.23
C THR A 28 -31.22 1.35 5.30
N GLY A 29 -30.22 0.51 5.64
CA GLY A 29 -30.37 -0.93 5.72
C GLY A 29 -30.18 -1.66 4.38
N ASP A 30 -29.79 -0.95 3.32
CA ASP A 30 -29.55 -1.55 2.02
C ASP A 30 -28.21 -2.31 1.99
N ARG A 31 -28.22 -3.55 1.48
CA ARG A 31 -27.01 -4.32 1.27
C ARG A 31 -26.20 -3.74 0.11
N LEU A 32 -24.95 -3.44 0.35
CA LEU A 32 -24.03 -2.88 -0.64
C LEU A 32 -23.12 -3.96 -1.22
N ASN A 33 -22.78 -3.83 -2.48
CA ASN A 33 -21.80 -4.69 -3.11
C ASN A 33 -20.38 -4.31 -2.62
N SER A 34 -19.78 -5.17 -1.80
CA SER A 34 -18.46 -4.93 -1.19
C SER A 34 -17.37 -4.67 -2.23
N ASN A 35 -17.41 -5.33 -3.40
CA ASN A 35 -16.47 -5.07 -4.48
C ASN A 35 -16.62 -3.67 -5.05
N THR A 36 -17.84 -3.20 -5.26
CA THR A 36 -18.09 -1.85 -5.76
C THR A 36 -17.58 -0.80 -4.78
N VAL A 37 -17.84 -0.98 -3.49
CA VAL A 37 -17.37 -0.08 -2.42
C VAL A 37 -15.83 -0.05 -2.37
N LEU A 38 -15.19 -1.23 -2.43
CA LEU A 38 -13.73 -1.34 -2.45
C LEU A 38 -13.13 -0.72 -3.73
N GLU A 39 -13.74 -0.92 -4.89
CA GLU A 39 -13.30 -0.29 -6.14
C GLU A 39 -13.41 1.23 -6.12
N GLN A 40 -14.47 1.77 -5.54
CA GLN A 40 -14.60 3.20 -5.32
C GLN A 40 -13.48 3.74 -4.43
N TYR A 41 -13.20 3.07 -3.31
CA TYR A 41 -12.10 3.43 -2.42
C TYR A 41 -10.74 3.36 -3.13
N ILE A 42 -10.45 2.27 -3.84
CA ILE A 42 -9.20 2.10 -4.60
C ILE A 42 -9.05 3.19 -5.67
N THR A 43 -10.14 3.55 -6.34
CA THR A 43 -10.09 4.50 -7.46
C THR A 43 -10.01 5.95 -7.01
N TYR A 44 -10.79 6.31 -6.00
CA TYR A 44 -10.99 7.71 -5.60
C TYR A 44 -10.33 8.07 -4.27
N GLY A 45 -9.87 7.07 -3.52
CA GLY A 45 -9.24 7.26 -2.21
C GLY A 45 -10.23 7.34 -1.06
N GLY A 46 -9.68 7.53 0.14
CA GLY A 46 -10.41 7.61 1.40
C GLY A 46 -10.43 8.99 2.03
N MET A 47 -10.08 10.04 1.28
CA MET A 47 -10.06 11.39 1.83
C MET A 47 -11.47 11.80 2.32
N PRO A 48 -11.64 12.31 3.57
CA PRO A 48 -12.94 12.60 4.16
C PRO A 48 -13.85 13.46 3.29
N PHE A 49 -13.28 14.46 2.62
CA PHE A 49 -14.02 15.34 1.71
C PHE A 49 -14.68 14.57 0.55
N LEU A 50 -14.02 13.51 0.06
CA LEU A 50 -14.50 12.70 -1.06
C LEU A 50 -15.39 11.54 -0.60
N ALA A 51 -15.41 11.22 0.69
CA ALA A 51 -16.17 10.10 1.24
C ALA A 51 -17.62 10.46 1.58
N HIS A 52 -18.01 11.75 1.58
CA HIS A 52 -19.36 12.16 1.96
C HIS A 52 -20.44 11.84 0.95
N ASP A 53 -20.13 11.90 -0.35
CA ASP A 53 -21.07 11.73 -1.44
C ASP A 53 -20.65 10.60 -2.39
N GLU A 54 -21.53 10.27 -3.35
CA GLU A 54 -21.18 9.45 -4.49
C GLU A 54 -19.97 10.07 -5.22
N PRO A 55 -18.85 9.33 -5.39
CA PRO A 55 -17.62 9.89 -5.93
C PRO A 55 -17.78 10.28 -7.39
N ARG A 56 -17.71 11.59 -7.66
CA ARG A 56 -17.70 12.13 -9.03
C ARG A 56 -16.24 12.28 -9.48
N ARG A 57 -15.88 11.59 -10.56
CA ARG A 57 -14.50 11.50 -11.07
C ARG A 57 -13.80 12.86 -11.22
N GLU A 58 -14.51 13.85 -11.76
CA GLU A 58 -13.93 15.19 -11.98
C GLU A 58 -13.63 15.90 -10.66
N LEU A 59 -14.58 15.89 -9.73
CA LEU A 59 -14.40 16.47 -8.40
C LEU A 59 -13.25 15.80 -7.64
N CYS A 60 -13.20 14.46 -7.66
CA CYS A 60 -12.13 13.70 -7.03
C CYS A 60 -10.77 14.07 -7.63
N ARG A 61 -10.68 14.12 -8.96
CA ARG A 61 -9.44 14.45 -9.64
C ARG A 61 -8.95 15.86 -9.31
N ASP A 62 -9.83 16.86 -9.31
CA ASP A 62 -9.44 18.24 -9.05
C ASP A 62 -9.05 18.47 -7.59
N TYR A 63 -9.77 17.85 -6.65
CA TYR A 63 -9.41 17.86 -5.23
C TYR A 63 -8.04 17.21 -4.99
N ILE A 64 -7.83 15.99 -5.47
CA ILE A 64 -6.57 15.26 -5.32
C ILE A 64 -5.41 16.00 -5.99
N ARG A 65 -5.64 16.59 -7.17
CA ARG A 65 -4.64 17.45 -7.83
C ARG A 65 -4.21 18.60 -6.93
N SER A 66 -5.16 19.32 -6.36
CA SER A 66 -4.88 20.46 -5.48
C SER A 66 -4.12 20.02 -4.23
N LEU A 67 -4.54 18.91 -3.62
CA LEU A 67 -3.90 18.32 -2.45
C LEU A 67 -2.45 17.92 -2.76
N TYR A 68 -2.25 17.14 -3.82
CA TYR A 68 -0.92 16.69 -4.25
C TYR A 68 0.02 17.85 -4.54
N GLN A 69 -0.46 18.86 -5.28
CA GLN A 69 0.34 20.06 -5.56
C GLN A 69 0.71 20.82 -4.29
N THR A 70 -0.19 20.88 -3.32
CA THR A 70 0.09 21.51 -2.02
C THR A 70 1.16 20.74 -1.26
N ILE A 71 1.09 19.42 -1.19
CA ILE A 71 2.11 18.58 -0.54
C ILE A 71 3.46 18.76 -1.25
N VAL A 72 3.52 18.62 -2.57
CA VAL A 72 4.77 18.72 -3.32
C VAL A 72 5.37 20.13 -3.26
N ALA A 73 4.58 21.17 -3.57
CA ALA A 73 5.10 22.52 -3.67
C ALA A 73 5.35 23.16 -2.31
N ARG A 74 4.42 23.01 -1.37
CA ARG A 74 4.46 23.69 -0.08
C ARG A 74 5.24 22.92 0.96
N ASP A 75 4.93 21.63 1.14
CA ASP A 75 5.50 20.88 2.24
C ASP A 75 6.90 20.35 1.91
N ILE A 76 7.11 19.80 0.74
CA ILE A 76 8.42 19.23 0.39
C ILE A 76 9.40 20.31 -0.05
N LEU A 77 9.10 21.06 -1.11
CA LEU A 77 10.05 22.02 -1.69
C LEU A 77 10.32 23.21 -0.77
N SER A 78 9.30 23.76 -0.12
CA SER A 78 9.47 24.94 0.77
C SER A 78 10.19 24.58 2.06
N ARG A 79 9.91 23.39 2.66
CA ARG A 79 10.62 22.94 3.87
C ARG A 79 12.09 22.61 3.57
N ALA A 80 12.37 22.01 2.42
CA ALA A 80 13.73 21.73 1.98
C ALA A 80 14.56 23.01 1.85
N THR A 81 13.99 24.05 1.25
CA THR A 81 14.64 25.37 1.12
C THR A 81 14.94 25.99 2.48
N ARG A 82 13.99 25.96 3.43
CA ARG A 82 14.14 26.52 4.78
C ARG A 82 15.18 25.79 5.63
N ARG A 83 15.34 24.48 5.45
CA ARG A 83 16.30 23.65 6.22
C ARG A 83 17.70 23.61 5.62
N GLY A 84 17.96 24.38 4.55
CA GLY A 84 19.26 24.39 3.87
C GLY A 84 19.64 23.05 3.24
N ARG A 85 18.68 22.14 3.07
CA ARG A 85 18.86 20.87 2.38
C ARG A 85 18.88 21.13 0.86
N GLY A 86 19.99 21.65 0.33
CA GLY A 86 20.15 21.98 -1.09
C GLY A 86 19.91 20.85 -2.08
N ALA A 87 19.68 19.62 -1.60
CA ALA A 87 19.41 18.46 -2.45
C ALA A 87 18.00 18.43 -3.05
N ILE A 88 17.01 19.13 -2.46
CA ILE A 88 15.61 19.09 -2.90
C ILE A 88 15.25 20.40 -3.61
N THR A 89 15.81 20.64 -4.78
CA THR A 89 15.59 21.86 -5.56
C THR A 89 14.92 21.60 -6.90
N LYS A 90 14.91 20.37 -7.39
CA LYS A 90 14.42 20.03 -8.72
C LYS A 90 13.03 19.40 -8.63
N ARG A 91 12.01 20.20 -8.88
CA ARG A 91 10.61 19.76 -8.88
C ARG A 91 10.36 18.61 -9.87
N ASP A 92 10.98 18.68 -11.05
CA ASP A 92 10.84 17.64 -12.09
C ASP A 92 11.35 16.28 -11.64
N VAL A 93 12.44 16.20 -10.89
CA VAL A 93 12.97 14.94 -10.33
C VAL A 93 12.03 14.39 -9.28
N LEU A 94 11.46 15.26 -8.42
CA LEU A 94 10.49 14.85 -7.40
C LEU A 94 9.21 14.31 -8.03
N GLU A 95 8.65 14.98 -9.04
CA GLU A 95 7.44 14.54 -9.74
C GLU A 95 7.66 13.21 -10.48
N ARG A 96 8.81 13.02 -11.13
CA ARG A 96 9.17 11.74 -11.75
C ARG A 96 9.36 10.63 -10.73
N LEU A 97 9.94 10.94 -9.56
CA LEU A 97 10.06 9.98 -8.47
C LEU A 97 8.69 9.58 -7.94
N CYS A 98 7.77 10.53 -7.72
CA CYS A 98 6.40 10.23 -7.30
C CYS A 98 5.67 9.36 -8.32
N ALA A 99 5.79 9.66 -9.61
CA ALA A 99 5.20 8.85 -10.68
C ALA A 99 5.79 7.43 -10.70
N TYR A 100 7.13 7.30 -10.57
CA TYR A 100 7.79 6.00 -10.48
C TYR A 100 7.30 5.18 -9.29
N LEU A 101 7.22 5.80 -8.09
CA LEU A 101 6.78 5.11 -6.88
C LEU A 101 5.31 4.70 -6.98
N ALA A 102 4.44 5.55 -7.55
CA ALA A 102 3.04 5.24 -7.78
C ALA A 102 2.83 4.07 -8.77
N ASP A 103 3.63 3.99 -9.83
CA ASP A 103 3.61 2.89 -10.80
C ASP A 103 4.19 1.59 -10.22
N ASN A 104 5.11 1.69 -9.26
CA ASN A 104 5.78 0.55 -8.63
C ASN A 104 5.32 0.27 -7.19
N ILE A 105 4.11 0.67 -6.81
CA ILE A 105 3.52 0.32 -5.51
C ILE A 105 3.55 -1.19 -5.32
N SER A 106 3.85 -1.63 -4.09
CA SER A 106 3.97 -3.05 -3.71
C SER A 106 5.08 -3.83 -4.41
N ASN A 107 5.79 -3.23 -5.36
CA ASN A 107 6.93 -3.89 -6.00
C ASN A 107 8.22 -3.66 -5.21
N GLN A 108 9.04 -4.70 -5.13
CA GLN A 108 10.38 -4.55 -4.56
C GLN A 108 11.25 -3.64 -5.41
N THR A 109 11.82 -2.63 -4.77
CA THR A 109 12.74 -1.71 -5.43
C THR A 109 13.90 -1.31 -4.51
N SER A 110 14.89 -0.64 -5.07
CA SER A 110 16.03 -0.07 -4.37
C SER A 110 16.35 1.31 -4.93
N VAL A 111 17.02 2.14 -4.13
CA VAL A 111 17.45 3.49 -4.57
C VAL A 111 18.24 3.43 -5.88
N ASN A 112 19.13 2.44 -6.04
CA ASN A 112 19.92 2.31 -7.28
C ASN A 112 19.04 1.96 -8.49
N LYS A 113 18.02 1.11 -8.33
CA LYS A 113 17.06 0.79 -9.40
C LYS A 113 16.26 2.03 -9.78
N ILE A 114 15.80 2.80 -8.79
CA ILE A 114 15.09 4.08 -9.01
C ILE A 114 15.98 5.05 -9.80
N VAL A 115 17.23 5.25 -9.37
CA VAL A 115 18.20 6.12 -10.07
C VAL A 115 18.40 5.68 -11.50
N GLY A 116 18.57 4.38 -11.75
CA GLY A 116 18.71 3.84 -13.10
C GLY A 116 17.54 4.25 -13.99
N THR A 117 16.31 3.93 -13.56
CA THR A 117 15.09 4.25 -14.31
C THR A 117 14.89 5.75 -14.53
N LEU A 118 15.13 6.58 -13.48
CA LEU A 118 15.00 8.03 -13.63
C LEU A 118 16.03 8.64 -14.58
N ASN A 119 17.22 8.05 -14.69
CA ASN A 119 18.27 8.52 -15.61
C ASN A 119 18.11 8.02 -17.05
N GLU A 120 17.39 6.93 -17.26
CA GLU A 120 17.00 6.44 -18.61
C GLU A 120 15.89 7.31 -19.22
N SER A 121 15.05 7.91 -18.39
CA SER A 121 13.99 8.82 -18.83
C SER A 121 14.60 10.19 -19.20
N ALA A 122 14.11 10.82 -20.28
CA ALA A 122 14.52 12.17 -20.64
C ALA A 122 14.25 13.16 -19.49
N GLY A 123 15.23 13.95 -19.08
CA GLY A 123 15.01 14.98 -18.06
C GLY A 123 16.14 15.21 -17.05
N GLY A 124 17.35 14.75 -17.35
CA GLY A 124 18.53 15.06 -16.56
C GLY A 124 18.96 13.99 -15.57
N LYS A 125 20.23 13.98 -15.25
CA LYS A 125 20.85 12.98 -14.36
C LYS A 125 20.57 13.28 -12.90
N THR A 126 20.23 12.25 -12.14
CA THR A 126 20.14 12.26 -10.68
C THR A 126 21.08 11.20 -10.08
N ASN A 127 21.30 11.24 -8.79
CA ASN A 127 22.14 10.29 -8.08
C ASN A 127 21.44 9.71 -6.84
N ALA A 128 22.05 8.69 -6.23
CA ALA A 128 21.46 7.98 -5.11
C ALA A 128 21.21 8.85 -3.88
N SER A 129 22.12 9.81 -3.58
CA SER A 129 21.93 10.70 -2.43
C SER A 129 20.77 11.66 -2.62
N THR A 130 20.58 12.18 -3.84
CA THR A 130 19.43 13.02 -4.19
C THR A 130 18.12 12.25 -4.10
N VAL A 131 18.06 11.05 -4.69
CA VAL A 131 16.86 10.21 -4.63
C VAL A 131 16.52 9.81 -3.19
N SER A 132 17.52 9.44 -2.38
CA SER A 132 17.31 9.15 -0.96
C SER A 132 16.73 10.34 -0.20
N ALA A 133 17.28 11.55 -0.40
CA ALA A 133 16.78 12.76 0.25
C ALA A 133 15.33 13.09 -0.14
N TYR A 134 14.93 12.78 -1.40
CA TYR A 134 13.56 12.96 -1.86
C TYR A 134 12.62 11.90 -1.27
N ILE A 135 13.07 10.65 -1.17
CA ILE A 135 12.32 9.59 -0.49
C ILE A 135 12.09 9.96 0.97
N ASP A 136 13.13 10.37 1.70
CA ASP A 136 13.01 10.81 3.10
C ASP A 136 11.98 11.94 3.24
N ALA A 137 11.97 12.90 2.31
CA ALA A 137 10.99 13.99 2.33
C ALA A 137 9.56 13.52 2.03
N LEU A 138 9.38 12.52 1.15
CA LEU A 138 8.10 11.89 0.87
C LEU A 138 7.59 11.11 2.08
N GLU A 139 8.46 10.44 2.82
CA GLU A 139 8.14 9.76 4.08
C GLU A 139 7.78 10.77 5.18
N GLU A 140 8.53 11.87 5.32
CA GLU A 140 8.23 12.96 6.28
C GLU A 140 6.85 13.62 6.05
N THR A 141 6.33 13.57 4.83
CA THR A 141 4.98 14.08 4.49
C THR A 141 3.90 13.02 4.51
N TYR A 142 4.25 11.80 4.86
CA TYR A 142 3.36 10.62 4.83
C TYR A 142 2.75 10.33 3.45
N LEU A 143 3.30 10.89 2.37
CA LEU A 143 2.77 10.64 1.03
C LEU A 143 3.09 9.22 0.57
N PHE A 144 4.34 8.80 0.77
CA PHE A 144 4.79 7.42 0.57
C PHE A 144 5.50 6.92 1.81
N THR A 145 5.35 5.65 2.10
CA THR A 145 6.07 4.97 3.18
C THR A 145 6.89 3.83 2.62
N LYS A 146 8.16 3.77 2.98
CA LYS A 146 9.05 2.66 2.67
C LYS A 146 8.91 1.55 3.70
N VAL A 147 8.51 0.38 3.26
CA VAL A 147 8.43 -0.83 4.09
C VAL A 147 9.68 -1.66 3.89
N LYS A 148 10.41 -1.87 4.98
CA LYS A 148 11.68 -2.60 4.99
C LYS A 148 11.42 -4.10 4.86
N ARG A 149 12.44 -4.81 4.37
CA ARG A 149 12.41 -6.27 4.32
C ARG A 149 12.82 -6.88 5.65
N TYR A 150 12.14 -7.93 6.04
CA TYR A 150 12.41 -8.69 7.27
C TYR A 150 12.74 -10.14 6.92
N ASP A 151 13.94 -10.59 7.27
CA ASP A 151 14.30 -12.01 7.16
C ASP A 151 13.59 -12.78 8.28
N ILE A 152 12.58 -13.55 7.89
CA ILE A 152 11.75 -14.31 8.84
C ILE A 152 12.59 -15.35 9.59
N LYS A 153 13.55 -16.00 8.92
CA LYS A 153 14.39 -17.01 9.53
C LYS A 153 15.47 -16.41 10.41
N GLY A 154 16.15 -15.35 9.91
CA GLY A 154 17.19 -14.63 10.66
C GLY A 154 16.64 -13.73 11.76
N ARG A 155 15.33 -13.41 11.71
CA ARG A 155 14.67 -12.47 12.62
C ARG A 155 15.32 -11.09 12.64
N GLU A 156 15.74 -10.61 11.47
CA GLU A 156 16.44 -9.34 11.31
C GLU A 156 15.96 -8.54 10.11
N LEU A 157 16.16 -7.22 10.19
CA LEU A 157 15.89 -6.33 9.08
C LEU A 157 16.98 -6.41 8.02
N LEU A 158 16.59 -6.56 6.77
CA LEU A 158 17.50 -6.53 5.64
C LEU A 158 17.89 -5.08 5.30
N LYS A 159 19.18 -4.85 5.06
CA LYS A 159 19.74 -3.51 4.82
C LYS A 159 19.31 -2.89 3.49
N THR A 160 18.95 -3.69 2.50
CA THR A 160 18.71 -3.22 1.14
C THR A 160 17.34 -3.62 0.61
N GLY A 161 16.81 -2.76 -0.26
CA GLY A 161 15.50 -2.96 -0.89
C GLY A 161 14.34 -2.66 0.07
N GLY A 162 13.16 -2.82 -0.47
CA GLY A 162 11.88 -2.61 0.23
C GLY A 162 10.77 -2.37 -0.78
N LYS A 163 9.56 -2.32 -0.28
CA LYS A 163 8.37 -1.92 -1.03
C LYS A 163 7.97 -0.50 -0.62
N TYR A 164 7.25 0.19 -1.48
CA TYR A 164 6.67 1.50 -1.16
C TYR A 164 5.16 1.41 -1.23
N TYR A 165 4.51 2.05 -0.28
CA TYR A 165 3.06 2.17 -0.21
C TYR A 165 2.66 3.63 -0.13
N ILE A 166 1.51 3.97 -0.68
CA ILE A 166 0.97 5.33 -0.68
C ILE A 166 -0.13 5.46 0.38
N ALA A 167 -0.18 6.61 1.05
CA ALA A 167 -1.16 6.84 2.11
C ALA A 167 -2.61 6.83 1.59
N ASP A 168 -2.84 7.35 0.38
CA ASP A 168 -4.18 7.40 -0.21
C ASP A 168 -4.18 6.90 -1.65
N THR A 169 -5.07 5.95 -1.93
CA THR A 169 -5.18 5.29 -3.23
C THR A 169 -5.67 6.24 -4.34
N GLY A 170 -6.44 7.28 -4.01
CA GLY A 170 -6.86 8.30 -4.96
C GLY A 170 -5.69 9.14 -5.47
N ILE A 171 -4.70 9.43 -4.61
CA ILE A 171 -3.46 10.10 -5.04
C ILE A 171 -2.69 9.21 -6.03
N ARG A 172 -2.61 7.90 -5.76
CA ARG A 172 -2.01 6.96 -6.71
C ARG A 172 -2.75 6.97 -8.05
N SER A 173 -4.07 6.88 -8.01
CA SER A 173 -4.89 6.91 -9.23
C SER A 173 -4.71 8.19 -10.02
N TYR A 174 -4.57 9.34 -9.35
CA TYR A 174 -4.26 10.60 -9.99
C TYR A 174 -2.89 10.58 -10.70
N LEU A 175 -1.85 10.08 -10.02
CA LEU A 175 -0.48 9.99 -10.56
C LEU A 175 -0.36 9.01 -11.73
N ASP A 176 -1.11 7.92 -11.72
CA ASP A 176 -1.16 6.90 -12.77
C ASP A 176 -2.16 7.22 -13.90
N GLY A 177 -2.88 8.32 -13.79
CA GLY A 177 -3.89 8.74 -14.78
C GLY A 177 -5.14 7.85 -14.81
N TYR A 178 -5.50 7.22 -13.70
CA TYR A 178 -6.70 6.36 -13.56
C TYR A 178 -6.73 5.16 -14.52
N ARG A 179 -5.59 4.56 -14.79
CA ARG A 179 -5.47 3.43 -15.75
C ARG A 179 -6.05 2.10 -15.26
N GLY A 180 -6.23 1.93 -13.95
CA GLY A 180 -6.98 0.80 -13.38
C GLY A 180 -6.35 -0.59 -13.53
N SER A 181 -5.08 -0.71 -13.92
CA SER A 181 -4.47 -1.97 -14.33
C SER A 181 -3.89 -2.86 -13.21
N ASP A 182 -3.90 -2.40 -11.96
CA ASP A 182 -3.10 -3.02 -10.89
C ASP A 182 -3.91 -3.31 -9.62
N SER A 183 -5.07 -3.93 -9.78
CA SER A 183 -5.99 -4.19 -8.65
C SER A 183 -5.36 -5.00 -7.50
N GLY A 184 -4.53 -5.99 -7.80
CA GLY A 184 -3.84 -6.79 -6.78
C GLY A 184 -2.85 -5.98 -5.96
N ARG A 185 -2.02 -5.14 -6.60
CA ARG A 185 -1.08 -4.25 -5.91
C ARG A 185 -1.80 -3.18 -5.08
N MET A 186 -2.93 -2.70 -5.59
CA MET A 186 -3.76 -1.75 -4.86
C MET A 186 -4.44 -2.38 -3.65
N LEU A 187 -4.90 -3.62 -3.76
CA LEU A 187 -5.41 -4.36 -2.62
C LEU A 187 -4.33 -4.54 -1.54
N GLU A 188 -3.12 -4.89 -1.93
CA GLU A 188 -1.97 -4.98 -1.01
C GLU A 188 -1.72 -3.63 -0.31
N ASN A 189 -1.79 -2.50 -1.04
CA ASN A 189 -1.65 -1.17 -0.44
C ASN A 189 -2.79 -0.86 0.56
N VAL A 190 -4.01 -1.22 0.26
CA VAL A 190 -5.16 -1.06 1.18
C VAL A 190 -4.93 -1.84 2.47
N ILE A 191 -4.48 -3.10 2.36
CA ILE A 191 -4.17 -3.93 3.52
C ILE A 191 -3.02 -3.35 4.33
N TYR A 192 -1.96 -2.86 3.68
CA TYR A 192 -0.87 -2.15 4.36
C TYR A 192 -1.40 -0.98 5.20
N ASN A 193 -2.19 -0.11 4.59
CA ASN A 193 -2.75 1.05 5.28
C ASN A 193 -3.64 0.65 6.48
N GLN A 194 -4.41 -0.43 6.33
CA GLN A 194 -5.25 -0.95 7.41
C GLN A 194 -4.41 -1.51 8.57
N LEU A 195 -3.36 -2.27 8.29
CA LEU A 195 -2.46 -2.79 9.32
C LEU A 195 -1.78 -1.68 10.12
N VAL A 196 -1.32 -0.63 9.44
CA VAL A 196 -0.73 0.55 10.10
C VAL A 196 -1.78 1.29 10.94
N PHE A 197 -3.00 1.42 10.45
CA PHE A 197 -4.11 2.02 11.20
C PHE A 197 -4.45 1.22 12.49
N GLU A 198 -4.36 -0.10 12.43
CA GLU A 198 -4.54 -0.99 13.57
C GLU A 198 -3.33 -1.00 14.54
N GLY A 199 -2.28 -0.23 14.25
CA GLY A 199 -1.12 -0.06 15.13
C GLY A 199 -0.02 -1.11 14.92
N TYR A 200 -0.07 -1.91 13.87
CA TYR A 200 1.01 -2.85 13.57
C TYR A 200 2.24 -2.15 12.99
N GLU A 201 3.42 -2.59 13.40
CA GLU A 201 4.65 -2.34 12.67
C GLU A 201 4.75 -3.36 11.52
N VAL A 202 4.83 -2.87 10.28
CA VAL A 202 4.67 -3.70 9.08
C VAL A 202 5.97 -3.81 8.30
N PHE A 203 6.33 -5.03 7.91
CA PHE A 203 7.52 -5.36 7.11
C PHE A 203 7.15 -6.26 5.92
N CYS A 204 7.99 -6.28 4.88
CA CYS A 204 7.92 -7.28 3.81
C CYS A 204 8.67 -8.53 4.24
N GLY A 205 8.00 -9.67 4.29
CA GLY A 205 8.62 -10.92 4.72
C GLY A 205 9.52 -11.52 3.65
N HIS A 206 10.75 -11.89 4.02
CA HIS A 206 11.71 -12.58 3.16
C HIS A 206 11.98 -14.00 3.66
N LEU A 207 11.91 -14.96 2.74
CA LEU A 207 12.26 -16.36 2.91
C LEU A 207 13.15 -16.81 1.75
N ARG A 208 13.98 -17.83 1.96
CA ARG A 208 14.75 -18.45 0.84
C ARG A 208 13.82 -18.94 -0.30
N ALA A 209 12.60 -19.29 0.01
CA ALA A 209 11.64 -19.87 -0.92
C ALA A 209 10.73 -18.84 -1.60
N GLY A 210 10.86 -17.56 -1.25
CA GLY A 210 10.00 -16.50 -1.78
C GLY A 210 9.77 -15.38 -0.77
N GLU A 211 8.74 -14.61 -1.00
CA GLU A 211 8.34 -13.47 -0.18
C GLU A 211 6.96 -13.70 0.41
N ILE A 212 6.73 -13.10 1.56
CA ILE A 212 5.41 -12.91 2.16
C ILE A 212 5.13 -11.42 2.11
N ASP A 213 3.94 -11.02 1.70
CA ASP A 213 3.63 -9.61 1.53
C ASP A 213 3.86 -8.84 2.81
N PHE A 214 3.37 -9.36 3.96
CA PHE A 214 3.54 -8.69 5.22
C PHE A 214 3.94 -9.61 6.38
N VAL A 215 4.85 -9.08 7.20
CA VAL A 215 5.06 -9.47 8.58
C VAL A 215 4.57 -8.30 9.42
N ALA A 216 3.43 -8.46 10.08
CA ALA A 216 2.84 -7.46 10.94
C ALA A 216 3.18 -7.79 12.40
N ILE A 217 3.77 -6.85 13.13
CA ILE A 217 4.19 -7.00 14.51
C ILE A 217 3.40 -6.01 15.35
N GLY A 218 2.53 -6.52 16.22
CA GLY A 218 1.75 -5.76 17.17
C GLY A 218 2.41 -5.68 18.55
N GLU A 219 1.65 -5.28 19.56
CA GLU A 219 2.14 -5.22 20.93
C GLU A 219 2.43 -6.61 21.51
N GLY A 220 3.43 -6.68 22.37
CA GLY A 220 3.83 -7.93 23.04
C GLY A 220 4.41 -8.96 22.07
N SER A 221 3.76 -10.11 21.95
CA SER A 221 4.17 -11.21 21.05
C SER A 221 3.23 -11.39 19.86
N ASP A 222 2.33 -10.45 19.60
CA ASP A 222 1.43 -10.51 18.46
C ASP A 222 2.23 -10.32 17.16
N ARG A 223 2.26 -11.40 16.36
CA ARG A 223 2.90 -11.39 15.05
C ARG A 223 2.04 -12.17 14.06
N LYS A 224 1.84 -11.58 12.89
CA LYS A 224 1.05 -12.18 11.81
C LYS A 224 1.86 -12.22 10.53
N TYR A 225 1.71 -13.30 9.78
CA TYR A 225 2.23 -13.43 8.42
C TYR A 225 1.06 -13.35 7.46
N ILE A 226 1.08 -12.37 6.56
CA ILE A 226 -0.07 -12.06 5.72
C ILE A 226 0.34 -12.11 4.26
N GLN A 227 -0.43 -12.87 3.48
CA GLN A 227 -0.35 -12.90 2.03
C GLN A 227 -1.63 -12.32 1.44
N VAL A 228 -1.51 -11.49 0.41
CA VAL A 228 -2.65 -10.85 -0.25
C VAL A 228 -2.77 -11.35 -1.67
N THR A 229 -3.96 -11.72 -2.10
CA THR A 229 -4.22 -12.13 -3.48
C THR A 229 -5.57 -11.63 -3.98
N GLU A 230 -5.65 -11.31 -5.26
CA GLU A 230 -6.91 -10.86 -5.86
C GLU A 230 -7.89 -12.00 -6.06
N ARG A 231 -7.41 -13.18 -6.47
CA ARG A 231 -8.24 -14.35 -6.80
C ARG A 231 -7.55 -15.66 -6.46
N ILE A 232 -8.36 -16.66 -6.15
CA ILE A 232 -7.94 -18.06 -6.03
C ILE A 232 -8.68 -18.91 -7.09
N ASP A 233 -8.72 -18.45 -8.34
CA ASP A 233 -9.56 -19.08 -9.38
C ASP A 233 -8.95 -20.34 -10.00
N ALA A 234 -7.64 -20.55 -9.86
CA ALA A 234 -6.96 -21.70 -10.41
C ALA A 234 -6.15 -22.42 -9.34
N GLU A 235 -6.15 -23.75 -9.39
CA GLU A 235 -5.37 -24.60 -8.49
C GLU A 235 -3.88 -24.22 -8.50
N ALA A 236 -3.34 -23.87 -9.67
CA ALA A 236 -1.97 -23.37 -9.84
C ALA A 236 -1.74 -22.02 -9.15
N THR A 237 -2.71 -21.10 -9.18
CA THR A 237 -2.64 -19.80 -8.49
C THR A 237 -2.68 -19.99 -6.99
N ARG A 238 -3.62 -20.81 -6.51
CA ARG A 238 -3.74 -21.17 -5.10
C ARG A 238 -2.44 -21.77 -4.56
N GLU A 239 -1.82 -22.66 -5.32
CA GLU A 239 -0.58 -23.31 -4.92
C GLU A 239 0.60 -22.32 -4.89
N ARG A 240 0.66 -21.38 -5.86
CA ARG A 240 1.69 -20.33 -5.92
C ARG A 240 1.57 -19.36 -4.75
N GLU A 241 0.38 -18.84 -4.48
CA GLU A 241 0.14 -17.85 -3.42
C GLU A 241 0.25 -18.46 -2.01
N LEU A 242 -0.25 -19.69 -1.84
CA LEU A 242 -0.11 -20.39 -0.57
C LEU A 242 1.28 -20.98 -0.34
N ARG A 243 2.11 -21.12 -1.38
CA ARG A 243 3.42 -21.76 -1.27
C ARG A 243 4.33 -21.10 -0.21
N PRO A 244 4.49 -19.77 -0.12
CA PRO A 244 5.27 -19.15 0.95
C PRO A 244 4.72 -19.48 2.34
N LEU A 245 3.41 -19.42 2.52
CA LEU A 245 2.74 -19.72 3.79
C LEU A 245 2.79 -21.23 4.13
N LYS A 246 2.59 -22.11 3.14
CA LYS A 246 2.75 -23.57 3.30
C LYS A 246 4.18 -23.96 3.62
N LEU A 247 5.16 -23.32 3.00
CA LEU A 247 6.57 -23.54 3.34
C LEU A 247 6.89 -23.06 4.75
N SER A 248 6.18 -22.09 5.27
CA SER A 248 6.26 -21.69 6.66
C SER A 248 5.68 -22.76 7.59
N THR A 249 4.60 -23.40 7.20
CA THR A 249 3.97 -24.50 7.94
C THR A 249 4.78 -25.81 7.89
N LEU A 250 5.54 -26.05 6.84
CA LEU A 250 6.36 -27.25 6.67
C LEU A 250 7.71 -27.17 7.38
N GLY A 251 7.85 -26.37 8.44
CA GLY A 251 9.02 -26.36 9.30
C GLY A 251 10.13 -25.39 8.89
N LYS A 252 9.90 -24.51 7.92
CA LYS A 252 10.89 -23.49 7.54
C LYS A 252 10.73 -22.18 8.30
N ILE A 253 9.54 -21.86 8.82
CA ILE A 253 9.33 -20.89 9.87
C ILE A 253 9.03 -21.68 11.14
N PRO A 254 9.96 -21.76 12.09
CA PRO A 254 9.80 -22.58 13.28
C PRO A 254 8.98 -21.85 14.36
N ASP A 255 7.89 -21.20 13.97
CA ASP A 255 7.02 -20.51 14.90
C ASP A 255 5.55 -20.80 14.62
N SER A 256 4.72 -20.57 15.65
CA SER A 256 3.29 -20.80 15.68
C SER A 256 2.46 -19.52 15.48
N TYR A 257 3.08 -18.46 14.98
CA TYR A 257 2.36 -17.22 14.72
C TYR A 257 1.30 -17.38 13.63
N GLU A 258 0.29 -16.55 13.74
CA GLU A 258 -0.87 -16.54 12.84
C GLU A 258 -0.47 -16.34 11.38
N LYS A 259 -1.08 -17.10 10.47
CA LYS A 259 -0.84 -17.05 9.03
C LYS A 259 -2.16 -16.79 8.33
N ILE A 260 -2.23 -15.66 7.64
CA ILE A 260 -3.47 -15.14 7.05
C ILE A 260 -3.30 -15.04 5.54
N LEU A 261 -4.26 -15.57 4.80
CA LEU A 261 -4.42 -15.30 3.38
C LEU A 261 -5.61 -14.37 3.19
N ILE A 262 -5.36 -13.16 2.72
CA ILE A 262 -6.41 -12.20 2.37
C ILE A 262 -6.69 -12.31 0.88
N VAL A 263 -7.94 -12.63 0.56
CA VAL A 263 -8.43 -12.67 -0.81
C VAL A 263 -9.45 -11.55 -0.98
N ARG A 264 -9.50 -10.88 -2.12
CA ARG A 264 -10.41 -9.77 -2.38
C ARG A 264 -11.87 -10.04 -1.96
N LEU A 265 -12.31 -11.28 -1.98
CA LEU A 265 -13.68 -11.70 -1.67
C LEU A 265 -13.84 -12.41 -0.33
N SER A 266 -12.75 -12.76 0.35
CA SER A 266 -12.82 -13.52 1.61
C SER A 266 -11.50 -13.47 2.37
N LEU A 267 -11.59 -13.60 3.69
CA LEU A 267 -10.47 -13.85 4.59
C LEU A 267 -10.37 -15.36 4.84
N ILE A 268 -9.19 -15.93 4.67
CA ILE A 268 -8.94 -17.34 4.98
C ILE A 268 -7.81 -17.41 6.01
N HIS A 269 -8.12 -17.90 7.20
CA HIS A 269 -7.13 -18.29 8.19
C HIS A 269 -6.51 -19.65 7.82
N ILE A 270 -5.20 -19.78 7.93
CA ILE A 270 -4.44 -21.01 7.62
C ILE A 270 -3.71 -21.51 8.87
#